data_ca2097da6dda96d19e96f7a8945955aa
#
_entry.id   ca2097da6dda96d19e96f7a8945955aa
#
_cell.length_a   1.000
_cell.length_b   1.000
_cell.length_c   1.000
_cell.angle_alpha   90.00
_cell.angle_beta   90.00
_cell.angle_gamma   90.00
#
_symmetry.space_group_name_H-M   'P 1'
#
loop_
_entity.id
_entity.type
_entity.pdbx_description
1 polymer ?
#
loop_
_entity_poly.entity_id
_entity_poly.type
_entity_poly.pdbx_seq_one_letter_code
_entity_poly.pdbx_strand_id
1 'polypeptide(L)'
;MNARRVHELMRQNFPPTDAASREWIHVVGPEGIREPELMCLLDKFVPAECVLVEVHRKLGNYVTKREAIKYAAAHWGEGEIHIADRDFRGFVVIGQNGVATGWLNNN
;
A
#
# COMPACT_ATOMS: atom_id res chain seq x y z
N MET A 1 -10.43 -9.95 7.76
CA MET A 1 -9.27 -9.97 8.70
C MET A 1 -9.31 -8.67 9.49
N ASN A 2 -9.01 -8.70 10.77
CA ASN A 2 -9.05 -7.49 11.59
C ASN A 2 -7.75 -6.69 11.51
N ALA A 3 -7.80 -5.41 11.91
CA ALA A 3 -6.65 -4.50 11.84
C ALA A 3 -5.44 -4.99 12.63
N ARG A 4 -5.67 -5.59 13.79
CA ARG A 4 -4.59 -6.12 14.62
C ARG A 4 -3.79 -7.20 13.89
N ARG A 5 -4.48 -8.12 13.21
CA ARG A 5 -3.81 -9.19 12.47
C ARG A 5 -3.06 -8.65 11.25
N VAL A 6 -3.65 -7.68 10.56
CA VAL A 6 -2.98 -7.01 9.44
C VAL A 6 -1.70 -6.34 9.93
N HIS A 7 -1.78 -5.62 11.04
CA HIS A 7 -0.63 -4.94 11.63
C HIS A 7 0.49 -5.93 11.98
N GLU A 8 0.16 -7.05 12.61
CA GLU A 8 1.13 -8.09 12.95
C GLU A 8 1.84 -8.64 11.71
N LEU A 9 1.07 -8.94 10.66
CA LEU A 9 1.62 -9.46 9.40
C LEU A 9 2.54 -8.44 8.72
N MET A 10 2.11 -7.18 8.66
CA MET A 10 2.91 -6.11 8.08
C MET A 10 4.21 -5.89 8.86
N ARG A 11 4.12 -5.86 10.18
CA ARG A 11 5.30 -5.68 11.03
C ARG A 11 6.33 -6.80 10.84
N GLN A 12 5.87 -8.03 10.64
CA GLN A 12 6.75 -9.19 10.48
C GLN A 12 7.36 -9.30 9.08
N ASN A 13 6.65 -8.86 8.07
CA ASN A 13 6.96 -9.20 6.67
C ASN A 13 7.21 -7.99 5.76
N PHE A 14 6.72 -6.81 6.11
CA PHE A 14 6.91 -5.63 5.27
C PHE A 14 8.32 -5.06 5.53
N PRO A 15 9.20 -5.03 4.51
CA PRO A 15 10.57 -4.58 4.72
C PRO A 15 10.65 -3.06 4.88
N PRO A 16 11.74 -2.55 5.46
CA PRO A 16 11.99 -1.11 5.47
C PRO A 16 12.05 -0.56 4.05
N THR A 17 11.47 0.62 3.85
CA THR A 17 11.50 1.27 2.55
C THR A 17 12.84 1.99 2.36
N ASP A 18 13.57 1.59 1.32
CA ASP A 18 14.78 2.30 0.92
C ASP A 18 14.42 3.33 -0.15
N ALA A 19 14.18 4.56 0.29
CA ALA A 19 13.74 5.63 -0.60
C ALA A 19 14.75 5.94 -1.70
N ALA A 20 16.04 5.75 -1.44
CA ALA A 20 17.09 6.09 -2.40
C ALA A 20 17.14 5.16 -3.61
N SER A 21 16.65 3.92 -3.46
CA SER A 21 16.72 2.90 -4.51
C SER A 21 15.41 2.74 -5.27
N ARG A 22 14.40 3.56 -5.00
CA ARG A 22 13.06 3.41 -5.58
C ARG A 22 12.70 4.59 -6.48
N GLU A 23 11.92 4.29 -7.51
CA GLU A 23 11.30 5.30 -8.33
C GLU A 23 9.95 5.64 -7.71
N TRP A 24 9.77 6.91 -7.34
CA TRP A 24 8.54 7.38 -6.71
C TRP A 24 7.69 8.13 -7.73
N ILE A 25 6.38 7.88 -7.70
CA ILE A 25 5.43 8.57 -8.58
C ILE A 25 4.38 9.29 -7.73
N HIS A 26 3.87 10.39 -8.26
CA HIS A 26 2.80 11.13 -7.61
C HIS A 26 1.48 10.38 -7.78
N VAL A 27 0.83 10.03 -6.67
CA VAL A 27 -0.48 9.39 -6.67
C VAL A 27 -1.55 10.24 -5.99
N VAL A 28 -1.19 11.45 -5.58
CA VAL A 28 -2.12 12.40 -4.97
C VAL A 28 -2.12 13.69 -5.79
N GLY A 29 -3.32 14.14 -6.15
CA GLY A 29 -3.54 15.41 -6.82
C GLY A 29 -4.38 16.34 -5.95
N PRO A 30 -4.83 17.49 -6.52
CA PRO A 30 -5.65 18.46 -5.79
C PRO A 30 -6.95 17.86 -5.21
N GLU A 31 -7.45 16.80 -5.80
CA GLU A 31 -8.69 16.14 -5.39
C GLU A 31 -8.46 14.90 -4.51
N GLY A 32 -7.20 14.63 -4.11
CA GLY A 32 -6.83 13.47 -3.31
C GLY A 32 -6.16 12.37 -4.13
N ILE A 33 -6.38 11.12 -3.74
CA ILE A 33 -5.75 9.97 -4.40
C ILE A 33 -6.18 9.87 -5.88
N ARG A 34 -5.20 9.70 -6.74
CA ARG A 34 -5.41 9.41 -8.16
C ARG A 34 -5.57 7.91 -8.32
N GLU A 35 -6.81 7.44 -8.32
CA GLU A 35 -7.10 6.01 -8.31
C GLU A 35 -6.51 5.24 -9.50
N PRO A 36 -6.58 5.74 -10.76
CA PRO A 36 -5.98 5.00 -11.88
C PRO A 36 -4.46 4.81 -11.74
N GLU A 37 -3.74 5.81 -11.29
CA GLU A 37 -2.29 5.73 -11.10
C GLU A 37 -1.94 4.74 -10.00
N LEU A 38 -2.69 4.75 -8.90
CA LEU A 38 -2.48 3.81 -7.82
C LEU A 38 -2.82 2.38 -8.25
N MET A 39 -3.88 2.19 -9.03
CA MET A 39 -4.22 0.87 -9.56
C MET A 39 -3.13 0.32 -10.49
N CYS A 40 -2.57 1.17 -11.36
CA CYS A 40 -1.45 0.76 -12.20
C CYS A 40 -0.25 0.29 -11.38
N LEU A 41 0.04 1.01 -10.29
CA LEU A 41 1.14 0.64 -9.41
C LEU A 41 0.87 -0.70 -8.71
N LEU A 42 -0.35 -0.90 -8.23
CA LEU A 42 -0.74 -2.17 -7.59
C LEU A 42 -0.68 -3.33 -8.58
N ASP A 43 -1.17 -3.13 -9.79
CA ASP A 43 -1.14 -4.19 -10.82
C ASP A 43 0.29 -4.55 -11.21
N LYS A 44 1.20 -3.58 -11.16
CA LYS A 44 2.60 -3.81 -11.50
C LYS A 44 3.35 -4.60 -10.43
N PHE A 45 3.10 -4.30 -9.16
CA PHE A 45 3.93 -4.82 -8.07
C PHE A 45 3.24 -5.84 -7.17
N VAL A 46 1.93 -5.81 -7.05
CA VAL A 46 1.21 -6.72 -6.15
C VAL A 46 0.44 -7.75 -6.96
N PRO A 47 0.98 -8.98 -7.09
CA PRO A 47 0.43 -9.98 -8.01
C PRO A 47 -0.75 -10.75 -7.40
N ALA A 48 -1.77 -10.05 -6.92
CA ALA A 48 -2.93 -10.68 -6.31
C ALA A 48 -4.14 -9.79 -6.46
N GLU A 49 -5.32 -10.40 -6.46
CA GLU A 49 -6.58 -9.66 -6.53
C GLU A 49 -6.94 -9.04 -5.19
N CYS A 50 -6.67 -9.74 -4.10
CA CYS A 50 -6.90 -9.27 -2.74
C CYS A 50 -5.57 -8.94 -2.06
N VAL A 51 -5.58 -7.88 -1.26
CA VAL A 51 -4.38 -7.32 -0.66
C VAL A 51 -4.61 -6.95 0.80
N LEU A 52 -3.50 -6.94 1.54
CA LEU A 52 -3.47 -6.36 2.88
C LEU A 52 -3.22 -4.86 2.70
N VAL A 53 -4.00 -4.03 3.38
CA VAL A 53 -3.80 -2.59 3.41
C VAL A 53 -3.73 -2.13 4.85
N GLU A 54 -2.73 -1.32 5.17
CA GLU A 54 -2.56 -0.76 6.52
C GLU A 54 -2.25 0.72 6.43
N VAL A 55 -3.01 1.52 7.20
CA VAL A 55 -2.76 2.96 7.38
C VAL A 55 -2.01 3.17 8.71
N HIS A 56 -2.48 2.53 9.77
CA HIS A 56 -1.81 2.47 11.06
C HIS A 56 -2.32 1.23 11.82
N ARG A 57 -1.75 0.94 12.98
CA ARG A 57 -2.02 -0.30 13.72
C ARG A 57 -3.49 -0.58 14.02
N LYS A 58 -4.33 0.45 14.04
CA LYS A 58 -5.77 0.33 14.31
C LYS A 58 -6.62 0.37 13.04
N LEU A 59 -6.00 0.57 11.89
CA LEU A 59 -6.70 0.79 10.64
C LEU A 59 -6.04 -0.03 9.54
N GLY A 60 -6.53 -1.24 9.33
CA GLY A 60 -6.04 -2.15 8.32
C GLY A 60 -7.09 -3.21 8.00
N ASN A 61 -6.97 -3.80 6.82
CA ASN A 61 -7.90 -4.85 6.36
C ASN A 61 -7.27 -5.68 5.25
N TYR A 62 -7.93 -6.79 4.94
CA TYR A 62 -7.62 -7.63 3.78
C TYR A 62 -8.80 -7.55 2.81
N VAL A 63 -8.59 -6.91 1.68
CA VAL A 63 -9.65 -6.51 0.74
C VAL A 63 -9.18 -6.62 -0.70
N THR A 64 -10.08 -6.43 -1.66
CA THR A 64 -9.69 -6.36 -3.07
C THR A 64 -8.84 -5.11 -3.31
N LYS A 65 -8.07 -5.12 -4.40
CA LYS A 65 -7.28 -3.93 -4.80
C LYS A 65 -8.15 -2.69 -4.93
N ARG A 66 -9.34 -2.83 -5.53
CA ARG A 66 -10.26 -1.71 -5.70
C ARG A 66 -10.70 -1.14 -4.35
N GLU A 67 -11.03 -2.01 -3.41
CA GLU A 67 -11.40 -1.60 -2.05
C GLU A 67 -10.21 -0.98 -1.32
N ALA A 68 -9.01 -1.51 -1.53
CA ALA A 68 -7.79 -0.95 -0.94
C ALA A 68 -7.54 0.48 -1.43
N ILE A 69 -7.79 0.76 -2.70
CA ILE A 69 -7.67 2.10 -3.26
C ILE A 69 -8.67 3.06 -2.60
N LYS A 70 -9.92 2.63 -2.44
CA LYS A 70 -10.95 3.43 -1.76
C LYS A 70 -10.59 3.67 -0.30
N TYR A 71 -10.01 2.66 0.34
CA TYR A 71 -9.54 2.73 1.72
C TYR A 71 -8.41 3.77 1.85
N ALA A 72 -7.46 3.73 0.92
CA ALA A 72 -6.37 4.70 0.87
C ALA A 72 -6.89 6.12 0.63
N ALA A 73 -7.85 6.27 -0.28
CA ALA A 73 -8.45 7.57 -0.58
C ALA A 73 -9.19 8.15 0.62
N ALA A 74 -9.89 7.30 1.38
CA ALA A 74 -10.65 7.73 2.55
C ALA A 74 -9.75 8.14 3.72
N HIS A 75 -8.55 7.57 3.81
CA HIS A 75 -7.65 7.76 4.94
C HIS A 75 -6.33 8.42 4.56
N TRP A 76 -6.27 9.01 3.39
CA TRP A 76 -5.12 9.77 2.94
C TRP A 76 -4.77 10.87 3.95
N GLY A 77 -3.51 10.95 4.33
CA GLY A 77 -3.04 11.96 5.27
C GLY A 77 -2.99 11.50 6.73
N GLU A 78 -3.55 10.33 7.06
CA GLU A 78 -3.53 9.81 8.43
C GLU A 78 -2.24 9.05 8.76
N GLY A 79 -1.44 8.74 7.76
CA GLY A 79 -0.18 8.03 7.92
C GLY A 79 0.33 7.50 6.60
N GLU A 80 1.48 6.88 6.66
CA GLU A 80 2.03 6.16 5.52
C GLU A 80 1.20 4.91 5.29
N ILE A 81 0.79 4.66 4.05
CA ILE A 81 -0.08 3.53 3.70
C ILE A 81 0.75 2.41 3.11
N HIS A 82 0.64 1.21 3.67
CA HIS A 82 1.34 0.02 3.21
C HIS A 82 0.35 -0.96 2.61
N ILE A 83 0.67 -1.48 1.42
CA ILE A 83 -0.15 -2.47 0.72
C ILE A 83 0.75 -3.61 0.28
N ALA A 84 0.30 -4.85 0.50
CA ALA A 84 1.02 -6.05 0.07
C ALA A 84 0.03 -7.17 -0.21
N ASP A 85 0.42 -8.13 -1.03
CA ASP A 85 -0.32 -9.37 -1.13
C ASP A 85 -0.09 -10.21 0.13
N ARG A 86 -0.94 -11.20 0.35
CA ARG A 86 -0.90 -12.02 1.56
C ARG A 86 0.40 -12.83 1.71
N ASP A 87 1.04 -13.16 0.59
CA ASP A 87 2.29 -13.92 0.58
C ASP A 87 3.52 -13.01 0.55
N PHE A 88 3.33 -11.71 0.58
CA PHE A 88 4.39 -10.70 0.58
C PHE A 88 5.35 -10.86 -0.60
N ARG A 89 4.80 -11.08 -1.78
CA ARG A 89 5.57 -11.16 -3.04
C ARG A 89 5.82 -9.78 -3.61
N GLY A 90 4.96 -8.83 -3.30
CA GLY A 90 5.08 -7.48 -3.78
C GLY A 90 4.56 -6.48 -2.76
N PHE A 91 5.05 -5.25 -2.88
CA PHE A 91 4.81 -4.20 -1.91
C PHE A 91 4.53 -2.89 -2.61
N VAL A 92 3.62 -2.10 -2.03
CA VAL A 92 3.41 -0.71 -2.41
C VAL A 92 3.34 0.12 -1.13
N VAL A 93 3.99 1.26 -1.11
CA VAL A 93 3.92 2.21 -0.02
C VAL A 93 3.54 3.59 -0.56
N ILE A 94 2.62 4.25 0.14
CA ILE A 94 2.20 5.62 -0.18
C ILE A 94 2.65 6.50 0.97
N GLY A 95 3.57 7.41 0.68
CA GLY A 95 4.08 8.36 1.68
C GLY A 95 3.10 9.48 1.96
N GLN A 96 3.25 10.12 3.10
CA GLN A 96 2.39 11.25 3.49
C GLN A 96 2.54 12.47 2.58
N ASN A 97 3.62 12.54 1.81
CA ASN A 97 3.87 13.60 0.85
C ASN A 97 3.17 13.38 -0.51
N GLY A 98 2.39 12.31 -0.65
CA GLY A 98 1.62 12.07 -1.87
C GLY A 98 2.34 11.31 -2.96
N VAL A 99 3.53 10.78 -2.69
CA VAL A 99 4.25 9.93 -3.64
C VAL A 99 4.18 8.48 -3.20
N ALA A 100 4.23 7.58 -4.16
CA ALA A 100 4.18 6.14 -3.90
C ALA A 100 5.23 5.40 -4.72
N THR A 101 5.64 4.27 -4.20
CA THR A 101 6.53 3.36 -4.91
C THR A 101 6.13 1.92 -4.63
N GLY A 102 6.66 1.02 -5.41
CA GLY A 102 6.45 -0.41 -5.20
C GLY A 102 7.67 -1.21 -5.60
N TRP A 103 7.72 -2.44 -5.16
CA TRP A 103 8.78 -3.37 -5.53
C TRP A 103 8.34 -4.80 -5.32
N LEU A 104 9.06 -5.72 -5.96
CA LEU A 104 8.85 -7.15 -5.80
C LEU A 104 9.82 -7.71 -4.76
N ASN A 105 9.35 -8.70 -4.01
CA ASN A 105 10.19 -9.44 -3.09
C ASN A 105 11.08 -10.40 -3.89
N ASN A 106 12.39 -10.24 -3.78
CA ASN A 106 13.36 -11.01 -4.55
C ASN A 106 13.90 -12.25 -3.82
N ASN A 107 13.31 -12.60 -2.72
CA ASN A 107 13.72 -13.80 -1.96
C ASN A 107 13.11 -15.07 -2.51
#